data_93c39b23348b57508fdb97c05596d17f
#
_entry.id   93c39b23348b57508fdb97c05596d17f
#
_cell.length_a   1.000
_cell.length_b   1.000
_cell.length_c   1.000
_cell.angle_alpha   90.00
_cell.angle_beta   90.00
_cell.angle_gamma   90.00
#
_symmetry.space_group_name_H-M   'P 1'
#
loop_
_entity.id
_entity.type
_entity.pdbx_description
1 polymer ?
#
loop_
_entity_poly.entity_id
_entity_poly.type
_entity_poly.pdbx_seq_one_letter_code
_entity_poly.pdbx_strand_id
1 'polypeptide(L)'
;MLKFDVLIIGSGLAGMTLALHLAETRKVGLITKRDLLEGNSTYAQGGIAAVLDTEDSVEDHIRDTLVAGAGLCNEKATRFIVEHSKEAIDWLIELGVPFTRDDEHQTGYHLTREGGHSHRRIIHAADATGAAVTSTLGQKIKAHPNITELEHYIAIDLITSQKLGQSGKRAYGVYALDKNGDEVVTIAAQHTILASGGAGKVYLYTTNPDTATGDGIAMGWRAGCRVGNMEFIQFHPTCLYHPHAKSFLISEAVRGEGGILKLPDGTRFMPQHDPRGELAPRDVVARAIDFEMKKHGLDCVYLDISYKPAQFIKEHFPNIYAHCLELGIDITQQPIPVVPAVHFTCGGIVTDLAGRTDVDGLYAVGEVACTGLHGANRLASNSLLECLVIGKAAAEDILAADSIKLPAIPAWDDSRVTDPDEEVVISHNWDELRRAMWDYVGIVRTNKRLERALHRIDLLKGEIDEYYSHFHVSNDLIELRNLVQTAELIVRSALLRKESRGLHYSRDYPNLLPEAAETVLAPDAPLGG
;
A
#
# COMPACT_ATOMS: atom_id res chain seq x y z
N MET A 1 10.65 27.56 9.22
CA MET A 1 10.36 27.21 7.80
C MET A 1 11.57 26.51 7.20
N LEU A 2 11.40 25.30 6.71
CA LEU A 2 12.41 24.54 5.95
C LEU A 2 12.19 24.72 4.45
N LYS A 3 13.25 24.62 3.64
CA LYS A 3 13.18 24.78 2.17
C LYS A 3 14.02 23.73 1.48
N PHE A 4 13.42 23.06 0.50
CA PHE A 4 14.06 22.05 -0.33
C PHE A 4 13.75 22.28 -1.82
N ASP A 5 14.54 21.71 -2.71
CA ASP A 5 14.18 21.62 -4.12
C ASP A 5 13.03 20.62 -4.29
N VAL A 6 13.14 19.48 -3.59
CA VAL A 6 12.18 18.40 -3.64
C VAL A 6 11.85 17.94 -2.21
N LEU A 7 10.56 17.75 -1.93
CA LEU A 7 10.05 17.21 -0.68
C LEU A 7 9.34 15.88 -0.93
N ILE A 8 9.79 14.83 -0.29
CA ILE A 8 9.21 13.48 -0.40
C ILE A 8 8.51 13.14 0.91
N ILE A 9 7.26 12.71 0.83
CA ILE A 9 6.44 12.32 1.98
C ILE A 9 6.28 10.80 1.97
N GLY A 10 7.04 10.13 2.80
CA GLY A 10 7.10 8.67 2.93
C GLY A 10 8.44 8.08 2.50
N SER A 11 9.01 7.27 3.38
CA SER A 11 10.32 6.61 3.24
C SER A 11 10.20 5.14 2.82
N GLY A 12 9.10 4.73 2.18
CA GLY A 12 8.98 3.43 1.54
C GLY A 12 9.92 3.31 0.32
N LEU A 13 9.95 2.14 -0.32
CA LEU A 13 10.84 1.89 -1.46
C LEU A 13 10.72 2.95 -2.56
N ALA A 14 9.52 3.41 -2.90
CA ALA A 14 9.31 4.44 -3.92
C ALA A 14 9.96 5.78 -3.52
N GLY A 15 9.76 6.23 -2.28
CA GLY A 15 10.36 7.46 -1.76
C GLY A 15 11.88 7.41 -1.69
N MET A 16 12.44 6.28 -1.22
CA MET A 16 13.88 6.07 -1.17
C MET A 16 14.53 6.03 -2.56
N THR A 17 13.90 5.34 -3.51
CA THR A 17 14.35 5.27 -4.90
C THR A 17 14.42 6.66 -5.51
N LEU A 18 13.34 7.42 -5.40
CA LEU A 18 13.26 8.78 -5.91
C LEU A 18 14.29 9.71 -5.24
N ALA A 19 14.44 9.63 -3.93
CA ALA A 19 15.41 10.42 -3.18
C ALA A 19 16.84 10.21 -3.68
N LEU A 20 17.26 8.96 -3.85
CA LEU A 20 18.61 8.63 -4.31
C LEU A 20 18.88 9.06 -5.76
N HIS A 21 17.90 8.95 -6.65
CA HIS A 21 18.04 9.43 -8.04
C HIS A 21 18.10 10.96 -8.16
N LEU A 22 17.51 11.71 -7.21
CA LEU A 22 17.51 13.18 -7.22
C LEU A 22 18.70 13.81 -6.51
N ALA A 23 19.24 13.13 -5.50
CA ALA A 23 20.14 13.72 -4.53
C ALA A 23 21.50 14.17 -5.10
N GLU A 24 21.92 13.66 -6.25
CA GLU A 24 23.15 14.10 -6.91
C GLU A 24 23.12 15.60 -7.27
N THR A 25 21.91 16.14 -7.58
CA THR A 25 21.78 17.52 -8.09
C THR A 25 20.73 18.36 -7.38
N ARG A 26 19.96 17.80 -6.48
CA ARG A 26 18.85 18.47 -5.77
C ARG A 26 18.99 18.31 -4.26
N LYS A 27 18.53 19.33 -3.53
CA LYS A 27 18.34 19.23 -2.07
C LYS A 27 17.00 18.57 -1.79
N VAL A 28 17.05 17.39 -1.18
CA VAL A 28 15.88 16.54 -0.91
C VAL A 28 15.56 16.58 0.57
N GLY A 29 14.31 16.91 0.92
CA GLY A 29 13.72 16.63 2.23
C GLY A 29 12.93 15.33 2.17
N LEU A 30 13.18 14.41 3.07
CA LEU A 30 12.46 13.15 3.19
C LEU A 30 11.74 13.09 4.53
N ILE A 31 10.41 13.19 4.50
CA ILE A 31 9.55 13.13 5.69
C ILE A 31 9.13 11.68 5.93
N THR A 32 9.23 11.23 7.17
CA THR A 32 8.62 9.98 7.63
C THR A 32 8.01 10.16 9.02
N LYS A 33 6.82 9.61 9.24
CA LYS A 33 6.07 9.75 10.50
C LYS A 33 6.55 8.82 11.63
N ARG A 34 7.41 7.88 11.31
CA ARG A 34 8.13 6.96 12.21
C ARG A 34 9.61 6.98 11.84
N ASP A 35 10.35 5.98 12.26
CA ASP A 35 11.74 5.75 11.81
C ASP A 35 11.81 5.52 10.31
N LEU A 36 12.95 5.81 9.70
CA LEU A 36 13.17 5.76 8.25
C LEU A 36 12.75 4.43 7.60
N LEU A 37 12.98 3.31 8.28
CA LEU A 37 12.72 1.96 7.77
C LEU A 37 11.32 1.42 8.15
N GLU A 38 10.49 2.20 8.85
CA GLU A 38 9.16 1.75 9.25
C GLU A 38 8.15 1.96 8.12
N GLY A 39 7.76 0.89 7.45
CA GLY A 39 6.79 0.93 6.35
C GLY A 39 6.56 -0.42 5.68
N ASN A 40 5.50 -0.52 4.87
CA ASN A 40 5.11 -1.75 4.17
C ASN A 40 6.27 -2.39 3.38
N SER A 41 7.12 -1.58 2.76
CA SER A 41 8.24 -2.07 1.95
C SER A 41 9.21 -2.92 2.76
N THR A 42 9.50 -2.55 4.01
CA THR A 42 10.41 -3.30 4.90
C THR A 42 9.84 -4.67 5.28
N TYR A 43 8.52 -4.77 5.42
CA TYR A 43 7.84 -6.02 5.79
C TYR A 43 7.50 -6.91 4.59
N ALA A 44 7.88 -6.55 3.38
CA ALA A 44 7.66 -7.38 2.20
C ALA A 44 8.51 -8.66 2.27
N GLN A 45 7.84 -9.81 2.46
CA GLN A 45 8.48 -11.12 2.59
C GLN A 45 8.82 -11.75 1.24
N GLY A 46 8.00 -11.49 0.19
CA GLY A 46 8.19 -12.03 -1.14
C GLY A 46 9.43 -11.45 -1.84
N GLY A 47 9.30 -11.16 -3.14
CA GLY A 47 10.41 -10.60 -3.90
C GLY A 47 9.95 -9.51 -4.86
N ILE A 48 10.76 -9.25 -5.87
CA ILE A 48 10.51 -8.30 -6.93
C ILE A 48 10.37 -9.06 -8.24
N ALA A 49 9.26 -8.87 -8.94
CA ALA A 49 9.04 -9.49 -10.24
C ALA A 49 9.88 -8.78 -11.30
N ALA A 50 10.74 -9.52 -12.01
CA ALA A 50 11.56 -8.99 -13.09
C ALA A 50 11.91 -10.08 -14.10
N VAL A 51 11.97 -9.73 -15.38
CA VAL A 51 12.39 -10.64 -16.44
C VAL A 51 13.91 -10.65 -16.50
N LEU A 52 14.51 -11.64 -15.86
CA LEU A 52 15.97 -11.82 -15.75
C LEU A 52 16.47 -13.06 -16.50
N ASP A 53 15.61 -14.08 -16.59
CA ASP A 53 15.91 -15.36 -17.22
C ASP A 53 15.58 -15.35 -18.72
N THR A 54 16.37 -16.06 -19.54
CA THR A 54 16.12 -16.22 -20.99
C THR A 54 14.93 -17.14 -21.30
N GLU A 55 14.49 -17.95 -20.35
CA GLU A 55 13.28 -18.78 -20.48
C GLU A 55 11.98 -17.99 -20.23
N ASP A 56 12.08 -16.75 -19.70
CA ASP A 56 10.97 -15.82 -19.47
C ASP A 56 10.96 -14.71 -20.53
N SER A 57 9.86 -14.01 -20.65
CA SER A 57 9.71 -12.89 -21.58
C SER A 57 8.93 -11.72 -20.95
N VAL A 58 9.23 -10.52 -21.45
CA VAL A 58 8.46 -9.30 -21.12
C VAL A 58 6.98 -9.49 -21.44
N GLU A 59 6.65 -10.12 -22.57
CA GLU A 59 5.26 -10.37 -23.00
C GLU A 59 4.54 -11.34 -22.07
N ASP A 60 5.22 -12.35 -21.51
CA ASP A 60 4.63 -13.27 -20.56
C ASP A 60 4.35 -12.57 -19.22
N HIS A 61 5.26 -11.72 -18.75
CA HIS A 61 5.04 -10.93 -17.53
C HIS A 61 3.90 -9.91 -17.72
N ILE A 62 3.84 -9.23 -18.86
CA ILE A 62 2.71 -8.33 -19.20
C ILE A 62 1.40 -9.11 -19.20
N ARG A 63 1.34 -10.26 -19.90
CA ARG A 63 0.13 -11.09 -19.96
C ARG A 63 -0.34 -11.54 -18.57
N ASP A 64 0.57 -12.01 -17.73
CA ASP A 64 0.25 -12.43 -16.36
C ASP A 64 -0.33 -11.26 -15.54
N THR A 65 0.24 -10.06 -15.71
CA THR A 65 -0.23 -8.84 -15.04
C THR A 65 -1.63 -8.43 -15.52
N LEU A 66 -1.87 -8.44 -16.83
CA LEU A 66 -3.18 -8.10 -17.42
C LEU A 66 -4.27 -9.09 -17.00
N VAL A 67 -3.94 -10.38 -16.94
CA VAL A 67 -4.85 -11.44 -16.47
C VAL A 67 -5.20 -11.23 -14.97
N ALA A 68 -4.20 -10.96 -14.15
CA ALA A 68 -4.43 -10.70 -12.72
C ALA A 68 -5.31 -9.47 -12.49
N GLY A 69 -5.09 -8.40 -13.25
CA GLY A 69 -5.84 -7.14 -13.16
C GLY A 69 -7.25 -7.18 -13.74
N ALA A 70 -7.71 -8.35 -14.21
CA ALA A 70 -9.10 -8.63 -14.64
C ALA A 70 -9.66 -7.62 -15.65
N GLY A 71 -8.85 -7.21 -16.63
CA GLY A 71 -9.22 -6.33 -17.73
C GLY A 71 -9.23 -4.83 -17.41
N LEU A 72 -8.73 -4.41 -16.24
CA LEU A 72 -8.63 -3.00 -15.86
C LEU A 72 -7.19 -2.46 -15.81
N CYS A 73 -6.18 -3.28 -16.12
CA CYS A 73 -4.83 -2.75 -16.23
C CYS A 73 -4.71 -1.81 -17.43
N ASN A 74 -3.97 -0.74 -17.25
CA ASN A 74 -3.50 0.09 -18.36
C ASN A 74 -2.32 -0.61 -19.04
N GLU A 75 -2.51 -1.08 -20.28
CA GLU A 75 -1.49 -1.86 -20.99
C GLU A 75 -0.19 -1.06 -21.21
N LYS A 76 -0.28 0.25 -21.44
CA LYS A 76 0.91 1.11 -21.62
C LYS A 76 1.70 1.22 -20.32
N ALA A 77 1.02 1.38 -19.19
CA ALA A 77 1.66 1.42 -17.87
C ALA A 77 2.28 0.07 -17.53
N THR A 78 1.55 -1.02 -17.76
CA THR A 78 2.06 -2.38 -17.53
C THR A 78 3.31 -2.65 -18.36
N ARG A 79 3.28 -2.35 -19.65
CA ARG A 79 4.41 -2.52 -20.56
C ARG A 79 5.61 -1.69 -20.11
N PHE A 80 5.41 -0.41 -19.85
CA PHE A 80 6.47 0.49 -19.39
C PHE A 80 7.17 -0.05 -18.13
N ILE A 81 6.40 -0.46 -17.12
CA ILE A 81 6.96 -0.95 -15.85
C ILE A 81 7.70 -2.28 -16.05
N VAL A 82 7.14 -3.21 -16.82
CA VAL A 82 7.75 -4.51 -17.03
C VAL A 82 9.02 -4.42 -17.89
N GLU A 83 9.04 -3.60 -18.94
CA GLU A 83 10.21 -3.40 -19.81
C GLU A 83 11.42 -2.84 -19.05
N HIS A 84 11.19 -2.02 -18.01
CA HIS A 84 12.25 -1.45 -17.17
C HIS A 84 12.62 -2.32 -15.95
N SER A 85 12.04 -3.51 -15.82
CA SER A 85 12.23 -4.36 -14.64
C SER A 85 13.68 -4.80 -14.44
N LYS A 86 14.37 -5.19 -15.54
CA LYS A 86 15.77 -5.61 -15.46
C LYS A 86 16.68 -4.46 -14.99
N GLU A 87 16.52 -3.29 -15.56
CA GLU A 87 17.28 -2.09 -15.19
C GLU A 87 17.10 -1.74 -13.70
N ALA A 88 15.87 -1.83 -13.20
CA ALA A 88 15.57 -1.59 -11.79
C ALA A 88 16.29 -2.59 -10.86
N ILE A 89 16.35 -3.87 -11.25
CA ILE A 89 17.06 -4.88 -10.46
C ILE A 89 18.59 -4.69 -10.56
N ASP A 90 19.13 -4.41 -11.75
CA ASP A 90 20.55 -4.14 -11.94
C ASP A 90 20.99 -2.98 -11.03
N TRP A 91 20.22 -1.90 -10.94
CA TRP A 91 20.48 -0.78 -10.03
C TRP A 91 20.52 -1.19 -8.56
N LEU A 92 19.58 -2.04 -8.10
CA LEU A 92 19.61 -2.55 -6.71
C LEU A 92 20.85 -3.43 -6.45
N ILE A 93 21.27 -4.23 -7.43
CA ILE A 93 22.47 -5.05 -7.34
C ILE A 93 23.73 -4.16 -7.24
N GLU A 94 23.82 -3.11 -8.05
CA GLU A 94 24.92 -2.12 -8.01
C GLU A 94 24.98 -1.40 -6.66
N LEU A 95 23.85 -1.13 -6.03
CA LEU A 95 23.79 -0.55 -4.68
C LEU A 95 24.21 -1.55 -3.58
N GLY A 96 24.30 -2.84 -3.90
CA GLY A 96 24.74 -3.88 -2.99
C GLY A 96 23.62 -4.61 -2.25
N VAL A 97 22.40 -4.64 -2.77
CA VAL A 97 21.32 -5.45 -2.18
C VAL A 97 21.70 -6.94 -2.21
N PRO A 98 21.66 -7.65 -1.07
CA PRO A 98 22.13 -9.04 -0.96
C PRO A 98 21.04 -10.04 -1.38
N PHE A 99 20.72 -10.09 -2.67
CA PHE A 99 19.80 -11.10 -3.20
C PHE A 99 20.34 -12.52 -3.06
N THR A 100 19.45 -13.49 -2.89
CA THR A 100 19.78 -14.90 -2.77
C THR A 100 20.47 -15.41 -4.03
N ARG A 101 21.68 -15.94 -3.88
CA ARG A 101 22.50 -16.46 -4.97
C ARG A 101 22.11 -17.89 -5.35
N ASP A 102 22.27 -18.19 -6.62
CA ASP A 102 22.22 -19.54 -7.18
C ASP A 102 23.27 -19.61 -8.29
N ASP A 103 24.46 -20.12 -7.96
CA ASP A 103 25.59 -20.15 -8.87
C ASP A 103 25.42 -21.19 -10.02
N GLU A 104 24.44 -22.09 -9.89
CA GLU A 104 24.09 -23.05 -10.94
C GLU A 104 23.09 -22.46 -11.96
N HIS A 105 22.37 -21.38 -11.56
CA HIS A 105 21.42 -20.71 -12.44
C HIS A 105 22.10 -19.67 -13.32
N GLN A 106 21.69 -19.58 -14.61
CA GLN A 106 22.31 -18.67 -15.59
C GLN A 106 22.31 -17.18 -15.18
N THR A 107 21.37 -16.74 -14.34
CA THR A 107 21.32 -15.38 -13.81
C THR A 107 22.24 -15.16 -12.62
N GLY A 108 22.79 -16.23 -12.01
CA GLY A 108 23.54 -16.20 -10.75
C GLY A 108 22.66 -15.91 -9.52
N TYR A 109 21.34 -15.89 -9.67
CA TYR A 109 20.38 -15.63 -8.60
C TYR A 109 19.29 -16.70 -8.57
N HIS A 110 18.85 -17.03 -7.37
CA HIS A 110 17.69 -17.88 -7.18
C HIS A 110 16.41 -17.09 -7.48
N LEU A 111 15.58 -17.62 -8.38
CA LEU A 111 14.29 -17.06 -8.74
C LEU A 111 13.16 -17.94 -8.23
N THR A 112 12.16 -17.35 -7.59
CA THR A 112 10.94 -18.05 -7.17
C THR A 112 9.78 -17.75 -8.10
N ARG A 113 8.69 -18.51 -7.93
CA ARG A 113 7.43 -18.32 -8.62
C ARG A 113 6.32 -18.11 -7.60
N GLU A 114 5.54 -17.05 -7.78
CA GLU A 114 4.35 -16.77 -6.96
C GLU A 114 3.06 -16.99 -7.76
N GLY A 115 1.92 -17.00 -7.07
CA GLY A 115 0.61 -17.20 -7.69
C GLY A 115 0.31 -16.15 -8.77
N GLY A 116 -0.20 -16.61 -9.91
CA GLY A 116 -0.51 -15.78 -11.07
C GLY A 116 0.66 -15.60 -12.05
N HIS A 117 1.90 -15.89 -11.67
CA HIS A 117 3.04 -15.85 -12.57
C HIS A 117 3.19 -17.15 -13.37
N SER A 118 3.42 -17.05 -14.68
CA SER A 118 3.68 -18.20 -15.57
C SER A 118 5.11 -18.74 -15.44
N HIS A 119 6.07 -17.88 -15.06
CA HIS A 119 7.50 -18.21 -14.96
C HIS A 119 8.07 -17.92 -13.57
N ARG A 120 9.26 -18.49 -13.28
CA ARG A 120 10.07 -18.13 -12.12
C ARG A 120 10.78 -16.81 -12.42
N ARG A 121 10.26 -15.70 -11.93
CA ARG A 121 10.78 -14.34 -12.20
C ARG A 121 10.94 -13.48 -10.94
N ILE A 122 10.70 -14.05 -9.77
CA ILE A 122 10.73 -13.30 -8.53
C ILE A 122 12.12 -13.41 -7.93
N ILE A 123 12.89 -12.31 -8.01
CA ILE A 123 14.19 -12.20 -7.31
C ILE A 123 13.93 -11.84 -5.85
N HIS A 124 14.67 -12.45 -4.92
CA HIS A 124 14.39 -12.32 -3.49
C HIS A 124 15.66 -12.40 -2.63
N ALA A 125 15.52 -11.97 -1.37
CA ALA A 125 16.53 -12.16 -0.33
C ALA A 125 15.92 -12.97 0.81
N ALA A 126 16.06 -14.29 0.77
CA ALA A 126 15.35 -15.26 1.62
C ALA A 126 13.84 -14.96 1.69
N ASP A 127 13.25 -14.86 2.89
CA ASP A 127 11.86 -14.44 3.15
C ASP A 127 11.77 -13.02 3.75
N ALA A 128 12.76 -12.15 3.46
CA ALA A 128 12.86 -10.79 3.98
C ALA A 128 13.40 -9.79 2.93
N THR A 129 12.93 -9.92 1.69
CA THR A 129 13.42 -9.09 0.57
C THR A 129 13.24 -7.60 0.84
N GLY A 130 12.10 -7.20 1.37
CA GLY A 130 11.82 -5.81 1.72
C GLY A 130 12.85 -5.23 2.68
N ALA A 131 13.15 -5.94 3.76
CA ALA A 131 14.15 -5.51 4.75
C ALA A 131 15.55 -5.40 4.14
N ALA A 132 15.95 -6.34 3.29
CA ALA A 132 17.25 -6.31 2.61
C ALA A 132 17.38 -5.08 1.70
N VAL A 133 16.35 -4.80 0.90
CA VAL A 133 16.33 -3.65 -0.02
C VAL A 133 16.30 -2.33 0.77
N THR A 134 15.33 -2.15 1.67
CA THR A 134 15.15 -0.88 2.39
C THR A 134 16.33 -0.56 3.31
N SER A 135 16.95 -1.56 3.94
CA SER A 135 18.16 -1.35 4.76
C SER A 135 19.34 -0.88 3.91
N THR A 136 19.53 -1.46 2.72
CA THR A 136 20.60 -1.05 1.81
C THR A 136 20.39 0.39 1.32
N LEU A 137 19.18 0.73 0.86
CA LEU A 137 18.86 2.09 0.40
C LEU A 137 18.91 3.09 1.56
N GLY A 138 18.40 2.73 2.74
CA GLY A 138 18.43 3.56 3.94
C GLY A 138 19.85 3.93 4.36
N GLN A 139 20.81 3.01 4.27
CA GLN A 139 22.21 3.32 4.52
C GLN A 139 22.77 4.35 3.51
N LYS A 140 22.39 4.25 2.23
CA LYS A 140 22.80 5.21 1.20
C LYS A 140 22.17 6.59 1.45
N ILE A 141 20.90 6.65 1.84
CA ILE A 141 20.20 7.88 2.20
C ILE A 141 20.91 8.58 3.35
N LYS A 142 21.14 7.86 4.46
CA LYS A 142 21.83 8.39 5.67
C LYS A 142 23.23 8.93 5.37
N ALA A 143 23.90 8.37 4.38
CA ALA A 143 25.24 8.80 3.99
C ALA A 143 25.25 9.97 2.97
N HIS A 144 24.08 10.34 2.39
CA HIS A 144 24.03 11.30 1.28
C HIS A 144 23.89 12.76 1.77
N PRO A 145 24.85 13.67 1.46
CA PRO A 145 24.86 15.03 2.03
C PRO A 145 23.71 15.92 1.57
N ASN A 146 23.06 15.62 0.45
CA ASN A 146 21.95 16.40 -0.11
C ASN A 146 20.57 15.88 0.31
N ILE A 147 20.49 14.82 1.12
CA ILE A 147 19.24 14.30 1.68
C ILE A 147 19.15 14.71 3.15
N THR A 148 18.06 15.34 3.52
CA THR A 148 17.73 15.66 4.91
C THR A 148 16.57 14.77 5.35
N GLU A 149 16.83 13.86 6.27
CA GLU A 149 15.81 13.00 6.87
C GLU A 149 15.06 13.78 7.95
N LEU A 150 13.74 13.76 7.87
CA LEU A 150 12.82 14.35 8.84
C LEU A 150 11.97 13.21 9.43
N GLU A 151 12.59 12.46 10.33
CA GLU A 151 11.92 11.35 11.04
C GLU A 151 10.97 11.91 12.12
N HIS A 152 9.85 11.22 12.35
CA HIS A 152 8.79 11.61 13.28
C HIS A 152 8.07 12.91 12.90
N TYR A 153 8.03 13.23 11.62
CA TYR A 153 7.22 14.31 11.05
C TYR A 153 5.99 13.74 10.36
N ILE A 154 4.81 14.20 10.71
CA ILE A 154 3.58 13.84 10.00
C ILE A 154 3.09 15.00 9.13
N ALA A 155 2.92 14.77 7.83
CA ALA A 155 2.35 15.76 6.93
C ALA A 155 0.86 15.99 7.25
N ILE A 156 0.48 17.22 7.52
CA ILE A 156 -0.89 17.61 7.87
C ILE A 156 -1.70 17.83 6.60
N ASP A 157 -1.18 18.73 5.74
CA ASP A 157 -1.85 19.09 4.49
C ASP A 157 -0.87 19.76 3.50
N LEU A 158 -1.18 19.60 2.20
CA LEU A 158 -0.44 20.26 1.13
C LEU A 158 -0.67 21.78 1.14
N ILE A 159 0.37 22.54 0.85
CA ILE A 159 0.31 23.99 0.63
C ILE A 159 0.07 24.19 -0.86
N THR A 160 -1.14 24.60 -1.23
CA THR A 160 -1.55 24.74 -2.62
C THR A 160 -1.78 26.19 -3.01
N SER A 161 -1.76 26.51 -4.32
CA SER A 161 -2.12 27.82 -4.85
C SER A 161 -3.44 28.31 -4.29
N GLN A 162 -4.44 27.44 -4.20
CA GLN A 162 -5.76 27.78 -3.68
C GLN A 162 -5.71 28.21 -2.21
N LYS A 163 -4.97 27.50 -1.35
CA LYS A 163 -4.79 27.88 0.06
C LYS A 163 -4.06 29.21 0.22
N LEU A 164 -3.20 29.58 -0.75
CA LEU A 164 -2.50 30.85 -0.78
C LEU A 164 -3.30 31.99 -1.46
N GLY A 165 -4.55 31.72 -1.85
CA GLY A 165 -5.38 32.71 -2.57
C GLY A 165 -4.88 33.03 -3.98
N GLN A 166 -4.07 32.15 -4.57
CA GLN A 166 -3.51 32.31 -5.90
C GLN A 166 -4.31 31.51 -6.93
N SER A 167 -4.28 31.95 -8.18
CA SER A 167 -4.85 31.22 -9.30
C SER A 167 -4.01 29.99 -9.66
N GLY A 168 -4.64 28.98 -10.28
CA GLY A 168 -4.00 27.73 -10.71
C GLY A 168 -4.11 26.61 -9.67
N LYS A 169 -3.59 25.45 -10.05
CA LYS A 169 -3.54 24.25 -9.21
C LYS A 169 -2.08 23.83 -9.08
N ARG A 170 -1.38 24.30 -8.04
CA ARG A 170 0.02 23.92 -7.80
C ARG A 170 0.26 23.67 -6.32
N ALA A 171 1.12 22.70 -6.01
CA ALA A 171 1.63 22.43 -4.68
C ALA A 171 3.01 23.07 -4.47
N TYR A 172 3.26 23.59 -3.25
CA TYR A 172 4.49 24.28 -2.87
C TYR A 172 5.12 23.72 -1.58
N GLY A 173 4.75 22.52 -1.17
CA GLY A 173 5.20 21.88 0.06
C GLY A 173 4.05 21.48 0.97
N VAL A 174 4.32 21.36 2.25
CA VAL A 174 3.37 20.92 3.28
C VAL A 174 3.50 21.68 4.57
N TYR A 175 2.44 21.68 5.36
CA TYR A 175 2.52 21.84 6.80
C TYR A 175 2.70 20.45 7.42
N ALA A 176 3.67 20.32 8.32
CA ALA A 176 3.98 19.06 8.99
C ALA A 176 4.10 19.25 10.49
N LEU A 177 3.54 18.33 11.27
CA LEU A 177 3.72 18.27 12.70
C LEU A 177 5.07 17.57 13.01
N ASP A 178 5.97 18.28 13.67
CA ASP A 178 7.15 17.69 14.31
C ASP A 178 6.71 17.05 15.64
N LYS A 179 6.66 15.74 15.69
CA LYS A 179 6.19 15.01 16.88
C LYS A 179 7.15 15.10 18.06
N ASN A 180 8.42 15.42 17.83
CA ASN A 180 9.42 15.57 18.90
C ASN A 180 9.36 16.98 19.52
N GLY A 181 9.09 17.99 18.71
CA GLY A 181 8.96 19.39 19.14
C GLY A 181 7.53 19.80 19.47
N ASP A 182 6.54 18.97 19.14
CA ASP A 182 5.09 19.25 19.25
C ASP A 182 4.72 20.60 18.62
N GLU A 183 5.31 20.87 17.45
CA GLU A 183 5.08 22.11 16.71
C GLU A 183 4.83 21.86 15.23
N VAL A 184 4.01 22.71 14.61
CA VAL A 184 3.78 22.65 13.16
C VAL A 184 4.82 23.44 12.41
N VAL A 185 5.54 22.74 11.54
CA VAL A 185 6.61 23.30 10.70
C VAL A 185 6.11 23.48 9.27
N THR A 186 6.36 24.66 8.70
CA THR A 186 6.16 24.92 7.28
C THR A 186 7.36 24.40 6.49
N ILE A 187 7.12 23.48 5.54
CA ILE A 187 8.17 22.93 4.66
C ILE A 187 7.82 23.25 3.22
N ALA A 188 8.60 24.12 2.61
CA ALA A 188 8.41 24.60 1.25
C ALA A 188 9.29 23.83 0.26
N ALA A 189 8.74 23.47 -0.90
CA ALA A 189 9.47 22.79 -1.96
C ALA A 189 8.95 23.17 -3.36
N GLN A 190 9.82 23.07 -4.37
CA GLN A 190 9.44 23.30 -5.76
C GLN A 190 8.61 22.13 -6.31
N HIS A 191 8.93 20.90 -5.86
CA HIS A 191 8.21 19.67 -6.15
C HIS A 191 7.91 18.93 -4.86
N THR A 192 6.69 18.43 -4.72
CA THR A 192 6.23 17.64 -3.56
C THR A 192 5.79 16.28 -4.05
N ILE A 193 6.28 15.22 -3.41
CA ILE A 193 6.01 13.85 -3.81
C ILE A 193 5.28 13.11 -2.69
N LEU A 194 4.14 12.53 -3.01
CA LEU A 194 3.42 11.61 -2.16
C LEU A 194 3.94 10.20 -2.41
N ALA A 195 4.63 9.63 -1.42
CA ALA A 195 5.15 8.26 -1.41
C ALA A 195 4.75 7.52 -0.12
N SER A 196 3.57 7.88 0.41
CA SER A 196 3.09 7.55 1.75
C SER A 196 2.49 6.14 1.87
N GLY A 197 2.52 5.33 0.81
CA GLY A 197 1.92 4.00 0.80
C GLY A 197 0.39 4.01 0.75
N GLY A 198 -0.21 2.88 1.11
CA GLY A 198 -1.65 2.64 1.02
C GLY A 198 -2.42 2.96 2.31
N ALA A 199 -3.58 2.32 2.45
CA ALA A 199 -4.58 2.64 3.47
C ALA A 199 -5.08 1.40 4.24
N GLY A 200 -4.23 0.40 4.46
CA GLY A 200 -4.67 -0.86 5.09
C GLY A 200 -5.26 -0.67 6.49
N LYS A 201 -4.86 0.37 7.23
CA LYS A 201 -5.37 0.66 8.58
C LYS A 201 -6.81 1.16 8.62
N VAL A 202 -7.40 1.46 7.47
CA VAL A 202 -8.85 1.72 7.35
C VAL A 202 -9.68 0.50 7.81
N TYR A 203 -9.09 -0.71 7.79
CA TYR A 203 -9.74 -1.95 8.21
C TYR A 203 -9.21 -2.48 9.54
N LEU A 204 -10.03 -3.28 10.22
CA LEU A 204 -9.69 -3.85 11.53
C LEU A 204 -8.48 -4.80 11.45
N TYR A 205 -8.48 -5.71 10.48
CA TYR A 205 -7.38 -6.66 10.25
C TYR A 205 -6.60 -6.29 8.98
N THR A 206 -5.30 -6.06 9.15
CA THR A 206 -4.38 -5.72 8.06
C THR A 206 -2.99 -6.30 8.34
N THR A 207 -2.26 -6.64 7.28
CA THR A 207 -0.85 -7.01 7.35
C THR A 207 0.06 -5.77 7.31
N ASN A 208 -0.52 -4.58 7.14
CA ASN A 208 0.23 -3.34 7.06
C ASN A 208 0.61 -2.81 8.45
N PRO A 209 1.77 -2.17 8.60
CA PRO A 209 2.15 -1.48 9.83
C PRO A 209 1.22 -0.30 10.12
N ASP A 210 1.35 0.26 11.31
CA ASP A 210 0.50 1.36 11.79
C ASP A 210 0.65 2.66 10.95
N THR A 211 1.62 2.71 10.06
CA THR A 211 1.85 3.84 9.16
C THR A 211 0.90 3.92 7.95
N ALA A 212 0.18 2.85 7.62
CA ALA A 212 -0.63 2.74 6.40
C ALA A 212 -2.04 3.35 6.59
N THR A 213 -2.14 4.64 6.80
CA THR A 213 -3.36 5.39 7.16
C THR A 213 -3.98 6.19 6.01
N GLY A 214 -3.47 6.04 4.77
CA GLY A 214 -4.03 6.71 3.59
C GLY A 214 -3.73 8.20 3.49
N ASP A 215 -2.70 8.68 4.20
CA ASP A 215 -2.40 10.11 4.32
C ASP A 215 -2.24 10.81 2.98
N GLY A 216 -1.43 10.25 2.07
CA GLY A 216 -1.20 10.84 0.76
C GLY A 216 -2.45 10.85 -0.11
N ILE A 217 -3.27 9.78 -0.05
CA ILE A 217 -4.53 9.69 -0.78
C ILE A 217 -5.48 10.83 -0.32
N ALA A 218 -5.64 10.99 0.99
CA ALA A 218 -6.48 12.02 1.57
C ALA A 218 -5.96 13.44 1.27
N MET A 219 -4.65 13.68 1.42
CA MET A 219 -4.04 14.98 1.09
C MET A 219 -4.17 15.32 -0.39
N GLY A 220 -3.91 14.35 -1.28
CA GLY A 220 -4.06 14.53 -2.73
C GLY A 220 -5.50 14.84 -3.11
N TRP A 221 -6.48 14.13 -2.54
CA TRP A 221 -7.90 14.42 -2.73
C TRP A 221 -8.26 15.86 -2.32
N ARG A 222 -7.88 16.28 -1.11
CA ARG A 222 -8.12 17.65 -0.63
C ARG A 222 -7.40 18.73 -1.45
N ALA A 223 -6.30 18.37 -2.12
CA ALA A 223 -5.59 19.27 -3.04
C ALA A 223 -6.22 19.35 -4.43
N GLY A 224 -7.24 18.53 -4.72
CA GLY A 224 -7.94 18.53 -6.00
C GLY A 224 -7.50 17.45 -6.98
N CYS A 225 -6.75 16.43 -6.55
CA CYS A 225 -6.40 15.28 -7.38
C CYS A 225 -7.58 14.32 -7.54
N ARG A 226 -7.72 13.72 -8.72
CA ARG A 226 -8.58 12.57 -8.92
C ARG A 226 -8.00 11.35 -8.22
N VAL A 227 -8.89 10.47 -7.77
CA VAL A 227 -8.52 9.13 -7.29
C VAL A 227 -9.22 8.07 -8.13
N GLY A 228 -8.52 6.96 -8.38
CA GLY A 228 -9.03 5.87 -9.20
C GLY A 228 -9.06 4.54 -8.46
N ASN A 229 -10.04 3.70 -8.78
CA ASN A 229 -10.07 2.28 -8.41
C ASN A 229 -9.96 1.98 -6.90
N MET A 230 -10.47 2.89 -6.04
CA MET A 230 -10.36 2.78 -4.58
C MET A 230 -11.10 1.57 -3.98
N GLU A 231 -12.08 1.01 -4.68
CA GLU A 231 -12.82 -0.19 -4.26
C GLU A 231 -12.00 -1.48 -4.29
N PHE A 232 -10.86 -1.49 -4.99
CA PHE A 232 -10.02 -2.67 -5.14
C PHE A 232 -8.99 -2.76 -4.01
N ILE A 233 -9.46 -3.28 -2.88
CA ILE A 233 -8.63 -3.55 -1.70
C ILE A 233 -8.28 -5.03 -1.69
N GLN A 234 -6.99 -5.36 -1.78
CA GLN A 234 -6.52 -6.74 -1.76
C GLN A 234 -6.42 -7.24 -0.32
N PHE A 235 -7.15 -8.33 -0.05
CA PHE A 235 -7.02 -9.09 1.18
C PHE A 235 -6.02 -10.23 0.95
N HIS A 236 -5.01 -10.31 1.80
CA HIS A 236 -4.16 -11.51 1.85
C HIS A 236 -4.89 -12.60 2.63
N PRO A 237 -4.96 -13.83 2.11
CA PRO A 237 -5.73 -14.90 2.73
C PRO A 237 -5.25 -15.29 4.12
N THR A 238 -3.94 -15.18 4.39
CA THR A 238 -3.29 -15.79 5.53
C THR A 238 -2.46 -14.79 6.34
N CYS A 239 -3.13 -13.99 7.17
CA CYS A 239 -2.53 -13.23 8.27
C CYS A 239 -2.59 -14.08 9.55
N LEU A 240 -1.54 -14.07 10.35
CA LEU A 240 -1.51 -14.78 11.62
C LEU A 240 -2.60 -14.24 12.55
N TYR A 241 -3.49 -15.13 13.01
CA TYR A 241 -4.50 -14.82 14.00
C TYR A 241 -3.98 -15.17 15.41
N HIS A 242 -3.53 -14.15 16.14
CA HIS A 242 -3.05 -14.32 17.51
C HIS A 242 -3.24 -13.01 18.32
N PRO A 243 -3.66 -13.08 19.61
CA PRO A 243 -3.95 -11.89 20.41
C PRO A 243 -2.78 -10.90 20.55
N HIS A 244 -1.56 -11.42 20.51
CA HIS A 244 -0.33 -10.63 20.66
C HIS A 244 0.45 -10.42 19.36
N ALA A 245 0.00 -10.98 18.24
CA ALA A 245 0.60 -10.76 16.94
C ALA A 245 -0.17 -9.66 16.21
N LYS A 246 0.48 -8.50 16.01
CA LYS A 246 -0.07 -7.47 15.14
C LYS A 246 0.43 -7.71 13.71
N SER A 247 -0.52 -7.81 12.76
CA SER A 247 -0.22 -7.65 11.33
C SER A 247 0.81 -8.61 10.72
N PHE A 248 1.07 -9.77 11.31
CA PHE A 248 2.10 -10.68 10.80
C PHE A 248 1.58 -11.52 9.61
N LEU A 249 2.21 -11.33 8.46
CA LEU A 249 1.91 -12.07 7.23
C LEU A 249 2.48 -13.49 7.28
N ILE A 250 1.64 -14.50 7.02
CA ILE A 250 2.10 -15.84 6.64
C ILE A 250 2.16 -15.88 5.11
N SER A 251 3.38 -15.87 4.57
CA SER A 251 3.66 -15.75 3.15
C SER A 251 2.86 -16.74 2.30
N GLU A 252 2.50 -16.33 1.09
CA GLU A 252 1.90 -17.20 0.08
C GLU A 252 2.79 -18.41 -0.27
N ALA A 253 4.11 -18.26 -0.12
CA ALA A 253 5.06 -19.33 -0.34
C ALA A 253 4.76 -20.59 0.51
N VAL A 254 4.21 -20.41 1.73
CA VAL A 254 3.79 -21.56 2.57
C VAL A 254 2.71 -22.40 1.88
N ARG A 255 1.74 -21.74 1.19
CA ARG A 255 0.74 -22.46 0.37
C ARG A 255 1.37 -23.02 -0.90
N GLY A 256 2.30 -22.28 -1.50
CA GLY A 256 3.07 -22.72 -2.68
C GLY A 256 3.86 -23.99 -2.42
N GLU A 257 4.42 -24.14 -1.23
CA GLU A 257 5.16 -25.34 -0.79
C GLU A 257 4.25 -26.45 -0.23
N GLY A 258 2.93 -26.27 -0.34
CA GLY A 258 1.95 -27.30 -0.04
C GLY A 258 1.15 -27.09 1.24
N GLY A 259 1.22 -25.94 1.89
CA GLY A 259 0.37 -25.63 3.04
C GLY A 259 -1.12 -25.77 2.72
N ILE A 260 -1.86 -26.45 3.59
CA ILE A 260 -3.27 -26.85 3.41
C ILE A 260 -4.16 -26.05 4.35
N LEU A 261 -5.22 -25.43 3.81
CA LEU A 261 -6.22 -24.72 4.61
C LEU A 261 -7.28 -25.68 5.18
N LYS A 262 -7.47 -25.62 6.50
CA LYS A 262 -8.32 -26.53 7.26
C LYS A 262 -9.26 -25.78 8.19
N LEU A 263 -10.44 -26.36 8.42
CA LEU A 263 -11.34 -26.01 9.52
C LEU A 263 -10.80 -26.54 10.87
N PRO A 264 -11.35 -26.10 12.02
CA PRO A 264 -10.92 -26.62 13.33
C PRO A 264 -11.03 -28.12 13.51
N ASP A 265 -11.92 -28.78 12.78
CA ASP A 265 -12.11 -30.24 12.78
C ASP A 265 -11.09 -30.98 11.90
N GLY A 266 -10.18 -30.27 11.24
CA GLY A 266 -9.18 -30.83 10.32
C GLY A 266 -9.65 -30.95 8.88
N THR A 267 -10.89 -30.61 8.56
CA THR A 267 -11.44 -30.70 7.20
C THR A 267 -10.78 -29.70 6.26
N ARG A 268 -10.18 -30.16 5.16
CA ARG A 268 -9.70 -29.34 4.05
C ARG A 268 -10.89 -28.82 3.23
N PHE A 269 -11.02 -27.51 3.06
CA PHE A 269 -12.21 -26.93 2.40
C PHE A 269 -11.94 -26.34 1.01
N MET A 270 -10.72 -25.91 0.69
CA MET A 270 -10.42 -25.21 -0.57
C MET A 270 -10.87 -25.94 -1.85
N PRO A 271 -10.71 -27.27 -2.00
CA PRO A 271 -11.15 -27.99 -3.20
C PRO A 271 -12.65 -27.89 -3.49
N GLN A 272 -13.49 -27.55 -2.49
CA GLN A 272 -14.94 -27.33 -2.68
C GLN A 272 -15.24 -25.96 -3.28
N HIS A 273 -14.31 -25.00 -3.17
CA HIS A 273 -14.46 -23.63 -3.65
C HIS A 273 -13.78 -23.40 -5.01
N ASP A 274 -12.60 -24.00 -5.24
CA ASP A 274 -11.86 -23.86 -6.48
C ASP A 274 -11.02 -25.12 -6.74
N PRO A 275 -11.00 -25.66 -7.98
CA PRO A 275 -10.23 -26.86 -8.32
C PRO A 275 -8.71 -26.70 -8.17
N ARG A 276 -8.19 -25.45 -8.17
CA ARG A 276 -6.78 -25.14 -7.91
C ARG A 276 -6.43 -25.23 -6.42
N GLY A 277 -7.43 -25.36 -5.55
CA GLY A 277 -7.25 -25.45 -4.10
C GLY A 277 -6.57 -24.20 -3.53
N GLU A 278 -5.58 -24.41 -2.67
CA GLU A 278 -4.82 -23.35 -1.99
C GLU A 278 -3.96 -22.48 -2.93
N LEU A 279 -3.76 -22.93 -4.19
CA LEU A 279 -3.04 -22.21 -5.24
C LEU A 279 -3.96 -21.36 -6.14
N ALA A 280 -5.24 -21.28 -5.81
CA ALA A 280 -6.14 -20.32 -6.44
C ALA A 280 -5.67 -18.86 -6.17
N PRO A 281 -6.06 -17.87 -6.99
CA PRO A 281 -5.76 -16.47 -6.74
C PRO A 281 -6.19 -15.99 -5.34
N ARG A 282 -5.48 -15.01 -4.80
CA ARG A 282 -5.68 -14.52 -3.42
C ARG A 282 -7.11 -14.13 -3.11
N ASP A 283 -7.80 -13.50 -4.05
CA ASP A 283 -9.19 -13.08 -3.90
C ASP A 283 -10.14 -14.29 -3.76
N VAL A 284 -9.90 -15.37 -4.50
CA VAL A 284 -10.68 -16.61 -4.42
C VAL A 284 -10.45 -17.30 -3.07
N VAL A 285 -9.19 -17.43 -2.64
CA VAL A 285 -8.84 -18.05 -1.36
C VAL A 285 -9.40 -17.23 -0.19
N ALA A 286 -9.25 -15.90 -0.23
CA ALA A 286 -9.77 -15.02 0.82
C ALA A 286 -11.31 -15.09 0.92
N ARG A 287 -12.03 -15.12 -0.21
CA ARG A 287 -13.50 -15.32 -0.22
C ARG A 287 -13.91 -16.67 0.34
N ALA A 288 -13.18 -17.73 0.01
CA ALA A 288 -13.44 -19.07 0.54
C ALA A 288 -13.27 -19.10 2.06
N ILE A 289 -12.20 -18.52 2.59
CA ILE A 289 -11.96 -18.43 4.03
C ILE A 289 -13.07 -17.60 4.71
N ASP A 290 -13.39 -16.41 4.19
CA ASP A 290 -14.47 -15.55 4.73
C ASP A 290 -15.82 -16.28 4.74
N PHE A 291 -16.11 -17.04 3.68
CA PHE A 291 -17.33 -17.85 3.60
C PHE A 291 -17.37 -18.93 4.68
N GLU A 292 -16.30 -19.71 4.82
CA GLU A 292 -16.26 -20.81 5.80
C GLU A 292 -16.27 -20.27 7.24
N MET A 293 -15.56 -19.17 7.53
CA MET A 293 -15.60 -18.53 8.83
C MET A 293 -17.00 -18.07 9.20
N LYS A 294 -17.71 -17.40 8.30
CA LYS A 294 -19.09 -16.93 8.52
C LYS A 294 -20.10 -18.08 8.64
N LYS A 295 -19.95 -19.11 7.82
CA LYS A 295 -20.83 -20.30 7.82
C LYS A 295 -20.75 -21.07 9.13
N HIS A 296 -19.55 -21.16 9.70
CA HIS A 296 -19.30 -21.95 10.92
C HIS A 296 -19.18 -21.11 12.19
N GLY A 297 -19.26 -19.75 12.09
CA GLY A 297 -19.12 -18.85 13.24
C GLY A 297 -17.70 -18.87 13.83
N LEU A 298 -16.67 -18.94 12.97
CA LEU A 298 -15.27 -19.07 13.37
C LEU A 298 -14.58 -17.70 13.34
N ASP A 299 -13.62 -17.52 14.25
CA ASP A 299 -12.73 -16.34 14.27
C ASP A 299 -11.53 -16.50 13.33
N CYS A 300 -11.12 -17.74 13.04
CA CYS A 300 -10.01 -18.06 12.15
C CYS A 300 -10.17 -19.44 11.50
N VAL A 301 -9.34 -19.71 10.50
CA VAL A 301 -9.07 -21.05 9.95
C VAL A 301 -7.61 -21.41 10.19
N TYR A 302 -7.19 -22.60 9.77
CA TYR A 302 -5.85 -23.12 10.04
C TYR A 302 -5.10 -23.43 8.75
N LEU A 303 -3.86 -22.91 8.64
CA LEU A 303 -2.93 -23.26 7.57
C LEU A 303 -1.93 -24.30 8.09
N ASP A 304 -1.96 -25.49 7.54
CA ASP A 304 -1.17 -26.64 8.00
C ASP A 304 -0.08 -27.01 6.99
N ILE A 305 1.17 -26.91 7.41
CA ILE A 305 2.36 -27.39 6.70
C ILE A 305 3.15 -28.40 7.55
N SER A 306 2.66 -28.72 8.75
CA SER A 306 3.37 -29.54 9.74
C SER A 306 3.65 -31.00 9.30
N TYR A 307 2.99 -31.45 8.22
CA TYR A 307 3.24 -32.77 7.63
C TYR A 307 4.56 -32.84 6.82
N LYS A 308 5.18 -31.71 6.52
CA LYS A 308 6.50 -31.62 5.88
C LYS A 308 7.62 -31.85 6.90
N PRO A 309 8.82 -32.30 6.49
CA PRO A 309 9.95 -32.43 7.39
C PRO A 309 10.27 -31.13 8.13
N ALA A 310 10.51 -31.21 9.43
CA ALA A 310 10.79 -30.03 10.26
C ALA A 310 11.99 -29.20 9.74
N GLN A 311 13.04 -29.89 9.23
CA GLN A 311 14.19 -29.22 8.66
C GLN A 311 13.82 -28.43 7.40
N PHE A 312 13.01 -29.00 6.51
CA PHE A 312 12.48 -28.30 5.33
C PHE A 312 11.79 -26.99 5.72
N ILE A 313 10.86 -27.05 6.72
CA ILE A 313 10.11 -25.88 7.16
C ILE A 313 11.04 -24.79 7.71
N LYS A 314 12.03 -25.16 8.53
CA LYS A 314 12.98 -24.21 9.14
C LYS A 314 13.93 -23.58 8.13
N GLU A 315 14.32 -24.31 7.10
CA GLU A 315 15.20 -23.80 6.03
C GLU A 315 14.46 -22.89 5.04
N HIS A 316 13.20 -23.23 4.69
CA HIS A 316 12.43 -22.46 3.71
C HIS A 316 11.71 -21.24 4.32
N PHE A 317 11.34 -21.31 5.61
CA PHE A 317 10.57 -20.28 6.30
C PHE A 317 11.18 -19.90 7.66
N PRO A 318 12.47 -19.51 7.72
CA PRO A 318 13.16 -19.30 8.99
C PRO A 318 12.53 -18.20 9.84
N ASN A 319 12.12 -17.09 9.23
CA ASN A 319 11.51 -15.96 9.95
C ASN A 319 10.07 -16.26 10.39
N ILE A 320 9.28 -16.91 9.53
CA ILE A 320 7.91 -17.34 9.88
C ILE A 320 7.97 -18.36 11.03
N TYR A 321 8.89 -19.33 10.95
CA TYR A 321 9.08 -20.31 12.02
C TYR A 321 9.46 -19.65 13.33
N ALA A 322 10.48 -18.78 13.33
CA ALA A 322 10.94 -18.10 14.52
C ALA A 322 9.83 -17.25 15.16
N HIS A 323 9.14 -16.44 14.37
CA HIS A 323 8.08 -15.57 14.88
C HIS A 323 6.87 -16.35 15.42
N CYS A 324 6.43 -17.39 14.74
CA CYS A 324 5.37 -18.27 15.24
C CYS A 324 5.78 -18.97 16.55
N LEU A 325 7.04 -19.43 16.63
CA LEU A 325 7.56 -20.11 17.83
C LEU A 325 7.62 -19.16 19.05
N GLU A 326 8.01 -17.90 18.87
CA GLU A 326 7.97 -16.86 19.91
C GLU A 326 6.55 -16.67 20.48
N LEU A 327 5.53 -16.87 19.65
CA LEU A 327 4.11 -16.80 20.04
C LEU A 327 3.55 -18.15 20.53
N GLY A 328 4.40 -19.16 20.70
CA GLY A 328 4.01 -20.49 21.19
C GLY A 328 3.44 -21.42 20.11
N ILE A 329 3.60 -21.10 18.82
CA ILE A 329 3.12 -21.89 17.70
C ILE A 329 4.30 -22.55 16.99
N ASP A 330 4.54 -23.84 17.25
CA ASP A 330 5.53 -24.64 16.52
C ASP A 330 4.92 -25.16 15.21
N ILE A 331 5.17 -24.47 14.11
CA ILE A 331 4.61 -24.79 12.79
C ILE A 331 5.13 -26.09 12.19
N THR A 332 6.13 -26.71 12.82
CA THR A 332 6.59 -28.06 12.46
C THR A 332 5.74 -29.17 13.07
N GLN A 333 4.87 -28.83 14.03
CA GLN A 333 4.06 -29.79 14.78
C GLN A 333 2.57 -29.47 14.77
N GLN A 334 2.20 -28.22 14.54
CA GLN A 334 0.79 -27.78 14.60
C GLN A 334 0.49 -26.77 13.49
N PRO A 335 -0.79 -26.68 13.07
CA PRO A 335 -1.21 -25.72 12.06
C PRO A 335 -1.20 -24.28 12.61
N ILE A 336 -1.06 -23.31 11.69
CA ILE A 336 -1.00 -21.88 11.96
C ILE A 336 -2.43 -21.32 11.91
N PRO A 337 -2.97 -20.70 12.98
CA PRO A 337 -4.23 -19.99 12.91
C PRO A 337 -4.11 -18.76 12.02
N VAL A 338 -4.99 -18.61 11.02
CA VAL A 338 -4.94 -17.55 10.03
C VAL A 338 -6.31 -16.95 9.77
N VAL A 339 -6.30 -15.65 9.40
CA VAL A 339 -7.49 -14.88 9.01
C VAL A 339 -7.14 -14.05 7.77
N PRO A 340 -8.08 -13.80 6.84
CA PRO A 340 -7.85 -12.84 5.78
C PRO A 340 -7.63 -11.44 6.36
N ALA A 341 -6.69 -10.69 5.81
CA ALA A 341 -6.42 -9.32 6.25
C ALA A 341 -6.10 -8.42 5.06
N VAL A 342 -6.43 -7.14 5.18
CA VAL A 342 -6.08 -6.16 4.15
C VAL A 342 -4.57 -6.11 3.98
N HIS A 343 -4.14 -6.14 2.73
CA HIS A 343 -2.73 -6.24 2.37
C HIS A 343 -2.24 -5.14 1.43
N PHE A 344 -3.05 -4.76 0.43
CA PHE A 344 -2.66 -3.78 -0.57
C PHE A 344 -3.86 -2.98 -1.10
N THR A 345 -3.66 -1.68 -1.32
CA THR A 345 -4.61 -0.77 -1.95
C THR A 345 -4.27 -0.63 -3.44
N CYS A 346 -5.07 -1.22 -4.35
CA CYS A 346 -4.78 -1.16 -5.79
C CYS A 346 -5.12 0.20 -6.41
N GLY A 347 -6.07 0.92 -5.82
CA GLY A 347 -6.42 2.30 -6.18
C GLY A 347 -5.50 3.33 -5.54
N GLY A 348 -5.73 4.59 -5.85
CA GLY A 348 -4.96 5.71 -5.33
C GLY A 348 -5.13 6.97 -6.15
N ILE A 349 -4.21 7.92 -6.02
CA ILE A 349 -4.15 9.14 -6.81
C ILE A 349 -3.84 8.80 -8.26
N VAL A 350 -4.66 9.26 -9.19
CA VAL A 350 -4.45 9.06 -10.63
C VAL A 350 -3.19 9.78 -11.08
N THR A 351 -2.28 9.06 -11.74
CA THR A 351 -1.02 9.60 -12.24
C THR A 351 -0.74 9.18 -13.68
N ASP A 352 0.14 9.93 -14.34
CA ASP A 352 0.80 9.46 -15.56
C ASP A 352 2.03 8.57 -15.23
N LEU A 353 2.77 8.15 -16.24
CA LEU A 353 3.94 7.26 -16.10
C LEU A 353 5.16 7.95 -15.46
N ALA A 354 5.16 9.27 -15.36
CA ALA A 354 6.16 10.04 -14.63
C ALA A 354 5.71 10.35 -13.18
N GLY A 355 4.60 9.78 -12.73
CA GLY A 355 4.04 10.03 -11.41
C GLY A 355 3.39 11.40 -11.24
N ARG A 356 3.17 12.19 -12.31
CA ARG A 356 2.50 13.49 -12.24
C ARG A 356 1.03 13.32 -11.91
N THR A 357 0.52 14.20 -11.03
CA THR A 357 -0.90 14.27 -10.67
C THR A 357 -1.63 15.39 -11.43
N ASP A 358 -2.91 15.61 -11.11
CA ASP A 358 -3.70 16.75 -11.63
C ASP A 358 -3.28 18.12 -11.06
N VAL A 359 -2.33 18.14 -10.13
CA VAL A 359 -1.85 19.35 -9.43
C VAL A 359 -0.38 19.56 -9.81
N ASP A 360 -0.07 20.71 -10.40
CA ASP A 360 1.29 21.05 -10.80
C ASP A 360 2.27 20.97 -9.62
N GLY A 361 3.46 20.43 -9.87
CA GLY A 361 4.50 20.26 -8.84
C GLY A 361 4.16 19.23 -7.77
N LEU A 362 3.05 18.48 -7.92
CA LEU A 362 2.68 17.36 -7.08
C LEU A 362 2.78 16.04 -7.83
N TYR A 363 3.51 15.10 -7.27
CA TYR A 363 3.69 13.75 -7.78
C TYR A 363 3.15 12.73 -6.79
N ALA A 364 2.80 11.54 -7.27
CA ALA A 364 2.48 10.39 -6.44
C ALA A 364 3.16 9.15 -7.00
N VAL A 365 3.84 8.37 -6.14
CA VAL A 365 4.62 7.18 -6.52
C VAL A 365 4.44 6.05 -5.53
N GLY A 366 4.47 4.81 -6.01
CA GLY A 366 4.21 3.62 -5.21
C GLY A 366 2.73 3.43 -4.88
N GLU A 367 2.41 2.76 -3.80
CA GLU A 367 1.05 2.32 -3.45
C GLU A 367 0.03 3.46 -3.27
N VAL A 368 0.47 4.69 -3.05
CA VAL A 368 -0.43 5.87 -2.98
C VAL A 368 -0.97 6.27 -4.36
N ALA A 369 -0.32 5.81 -5.44
CA ALA A 369 -0.63 6.15 -6.82
C ALA A 369 -1.49 5.08 -7.50
N CYS A 370 -2.34 5.51 -8.42
CA CYS A 370 -3.05 4.65 -9.38
C CYS A 370 -2.47 4.89 -10.77
N THR A 371 -1.44 4.12 -11.12
CA THR A 371 -0.75 4.17 -12.43
C THR A 371 -1.51 3.39 -13.51
N GLY A 372 -2.42 2.51 -13.07
CA GLY A 372 -3.09 1.55 -13.92
C GLY A 372 -2.39 0.18 -14.02
N LEU A 373 -1.24 -0.03 -13.36
CA LEU A 373 -0.55 -1.33 -13.35
C LEU A 373 -1.42 -2.45 -12.78
N HIS A 374 -2.08 -2.19 -11.65
CA HIS A 374 -2.72 -3.25 -10.86
C HIS A 374 -4.16 -3.57 -11.30
N GLY A 375 -4.83 -2.67 -12.01
CA GLY A 375 -6.22 -2.88 -12.43
C GLY A 375 -7.13 -3.25 -11.25
N ALA A 376 -7.94 -4.29 -11.42
CA ALA A 376 -8.87 -4.76 -10.40
C ALA A 376 -8.26 -5.72 -9.36
N ASN A 377 -7.01 -6.14 -9.54
CA ASN A 377 -6.29 -7.03 -8.61
C ASN A 377 -4.78 -7.02 -8.90
N ARG A 378 -3.99 -6.77 -7.89
CA ARG A 378 -2.53 -6.72 -7.99
C ARG A 378 -1.93 -8.13 -8.15
N LEU A 379 -1.10 -8.31 -9.16
CA LEU A 379 -0.20 -9.46 -9.26
C LEU A 379 0.90 -9.33 -8.19
N ALA A 380 1.17 -10.40 -7.47
CA ALA A 380 2.19 -10.42 -6.42
C ALA A 380 3.57 -9.97 -6.96
N SER A 381 4.37 -9.34 -6.11
CA SER A 381 5.73 -8.85 -6.42
C SER A 381 5.87 -7.79 -7.51
N ASN A 382 4.75 -7.33 -8.13
CA ASN A 382 4.74 -6.18 -9.05
C ASN A 382 4.80 -4.83 -8.30
N SER A 383 4.36 -4.75 -7.05
CA SER A 383 4.29 -3.49 -6.32
C SER A 383 5.66 -2.90 -5.98
N LEU A 384 6.64 -3.74 -5.64
CA LEU A 384 8.01 -3.26 -5.41
C LEU A 384 8.68 -2.85 -6.73
N LEU A 385 8.39 -3.56 -7.84
CA LEU A 385 8.84 -3.15 -9.17
C LEU A 385 8.28 -1.78 -9.57
N GLU A 386 6.99 -1.55 -9.36
CA GLU A 386 6.34 -0.25 -9.61
C GLU A 386 7.04 0.88 -8.83
N CYS A 387 7.35 0.66 -7.55
CA CYS A 387 8.07 1.63 -6.72
C CYS A 387 9.41 2.05 -7.33
N LEU A 388 10.16 1.10 -7.86
CA LEU A 388 11.48 1.34 -8.48
C LEU A 388 11.34 2.08 -9.81
N VAL A 389 10.50 1.58 -10.71
CA VAL A 389 10.40 2.10 -12.08
C VAL A 389 9.74 3.47 -12.10
N ILE A 390 8.59 3.64 -11.44
CA ILE A 390 7.90 4.94 -11.41
C ILE A 390 8.66 5.94 -10.53
N GLY A 391 9.32 5.48 -9.45
CA GLY A 391 10.20 6.34 -8.65
C GLY A 391 11.34 6.94 -9.47
N LYS A 392 12.00 6.14 -10.32
CA LYS A 392 13.03 6.60 -11.25
C LYS A 392 12.46 7.54 -12.32
N ALA A 393 11.35 7.17 -12.96
CA ALA A 393 10.71 7.99 -14.00
C ALA A 393 10.29 9.37 -13.46
N ALA A 394 9.76 9.44 -12.23
CA ALA A 394 9.43 10.70 -11.58
C ALA A 394 10.67 11.54 -11.28
N ALA A 395 11.77 10.91 -10.88
CA ALA A 395 13.03 11.62 -10.66
C ALA A 395 13.57 12.22 -11.96
N GLU A 396 13.57 11.49 -13.06
CA GLU A 396 13.99 11.97 -14.38
C GLU A 396 13.16 13.16 -14.85
N ASP A 397 11.85 13.10 -14.65
CA ASP A 397 10.94 14.20 -14.97
C ASP A 397 11.20 15.46 -14.15
N ILE A 398 11.41 15.32 -12.85
CA ILE A 398 11.76 16.43 -11.94
C ILE A 398 13.12 17.03 -12.29
N LEU A 399 14.10 16.21 -12.68
CA LEU A 399 15.42 16.68 -13.10
C LEU A 399 15.37 17.52 -14.39
N ALA A 400 14.46 17.17 -15.30
CA ALA A 400 14.23 17.90 -16.55
C ALA A 400 13.37 19.18 -16.38
N ALA A 401 12.68 19.32 -15.23
CA ALA A 401 11.80 20.45 -14.98
C ALA A 401 12.58 21.74 -14.66
N ASP A 402 12.05 22.87 -15.13
CA ASP A 402 12.58 24.19 -14.81
C ASP A 402 12.41 24.53 -13.31
N SER A 403 13.40 25.20 -12.75
CA SER A 403 13.32 25.72 -11.39
C SER A 403 12.30 26.86 -11.29
N ILE A 404 11.49 26.84 -10.25
CA ILE A 404 10.49 27.87 -9.98
C ILE A 404 10.84 28.68 -8.74
N LYS A 405 10.40 29.93 -8.72
CA LYS A 405 10.45 30.76 -7.50
C LYS A 405 9.27 30.42 -6.61
N LEU A 406 9.55 30.01 -5.38
CA LEU A 406 8.52 29.75 -4.38
C LEU A 406 7.83 31.07 -3.96
N PRO A 407 6.48 31.05 -3.79
CA PRO A 407 5.74 32.20 -3.25
C PRO A 407 6.07 32.41 -1.77
N ALA A 408 5.60 33.54 -1.22
CA ALA A 408 5.55 33.70 0.23
C ALA A 408 4.54 32.73 0.82
N ILE A 409 4.96 31.88 1.76
CA ILE A 409 4.13 30.90 2.42
C ILE A 409 3.96 31.33 3.88
N PRO A 410 2.72 31.50 4.38
CA PRO A 410 2.47 31.83 5.77
C PRO A 410 2.89 30.68 6.70
N ALA A 411 3.20 31.00 7.94
CA ALA A 411 3.30 30.00 8.99
C ALA A 411 1.93 29.37 9.26
N TRP A 412 1.93 28.22 9.91
CA TRP A 412 0.69 27.62 10.42
C TRP A 412 0.01 28.56 11.40
N ASP A 413 -1.30 28.69 11.32
CA ASP A 413 -2.10 29.54 12.20
C ASP A 413 -2.89 28.67 13.17
N ASP A 414 -2.45 28.62 14.42
CA ASP A 414 -3.09 27.91 15.53
C ASP A 414 -3.88 28.86 16.47
N SER A 415 -4.07 30.11 16.09
CA SER A 415 -4.71 31.14 16.92
C SER A 415 -6.16 30.85 17.31
N ARG A 416 -6.80 29.87 16.67
CA ARG A 416 -8.20 29.44 16.92
C ARG A 416 -8.33 28.23 17.84
N VAL A 417 -7.21 27.65 18.24
CA VAL A 417 -7.19 26.45 19.08
C VAL A 417 -7.53 26.80 20.52
N THR A 418 -8.49 26.08 21.11
CA THR A 418 -9.05 26.42 22.42
C THR A 418 -8.89 25.35 23.50
N ASP A 419 -8.77 24.05 23.19
CA ASP A 419 -8.67 23.00 24.19
C ASP A 419 -7.90 21.75 23.69
N PRO A 420 -7.03 21.11 24.49
CA PRO A 420 -6.27 19.94 24.07
C PRO A 420 -6.90 18.59 24.44
N ASP A 421 -8.10 18.49 25.03
CA ASP A 421 -8.42 17.34 25.89
C ASP A 421 -9.61 16.46 25.41
N GLU A 422 -9.50 15.80 24.21
CA GLU A 422 -10.46 14.74 23.87
C GLU A 422 -9.84 13.52 23.14
N GLU A 423 -8.70 13.01 23.61
CA GLU A 423 -8.07 11.79 23.08
C GLU A 423 -9.00 10.56 23.13
N VAL A 424 -9.93 10.50 24.09
CA VAL A 424 -10.91 9.41 24.23
C VAL A 424 -11.81 9.31 23.00
N VAL A 425 -12.26 10.44 22.46
CA VAL A 425 -13.14 10.49 21.28
C VAL A 425 -12.38 10.07 20.02
N ILE A 426 -11.15 10.52 19.86
CA ILE A 426 -10.29 10.14 18.72
C ILE A 426 -10.08 8.63 18.70
N SER A 427 -9.74 8.03 19.84
CA SER A 427 -9.55 6.59 19.96
C SER A 427 -10.82 5.80 19.68
N HIS A 428 -11.97 6.28 20.17
CA HIS A 428 -13.28 5.65 19.91
C HIS A 428 -13.63 5.69 18.42
N ASN A 429 -13.53 6.86 17.78
CA ASN A 429 -13.86 7.06 16.38
C ASN A 429 -12.94 6.24 15.45
N TRP A 430 -11.67 6.07 15.84
CA TRP A 430 -10.73 5.21 15.16
C TRP A 430 -11.19 3.75 15.15
N ASP A 431 -11.59 3.22 16.30
CA ASP A 431 -12.07 1.84 16.41
C ASP A 431 -13.43 1.64 15.70
N GLU A 432 -14.35 2.61 15.83
CA GLU A 432 -15.67 2.56 15.17
C GLU A 432 -15.52 2.52 13.64
N LEU A 433 -14.69 3.40 13.07
CA LEU A 433 -14.42 3.42 11.63
C LEU A 433 -13.93 2.07 11.12
N ARG A 434 -12.89 1.54 11.75
CA ARG A 434 -12.24 0.29 11.33
C ARG A 434 -13.17 -0.91 11.43
N ARG A 435 -14.02 -0.98 12.47
CA ARG A 435 -15.06 -1.99 12.60
C ARG A 435 -16.13 -1.85 11.53
N ALA A 436 -16.62 -0.62 11.28
CA ALA A 436 -17.60 -0.37 10.24
C ALA A 436 -17.09 -0.77 8.85
N MET A 437 -15.82 -0.46 8.53
CA MET A 437 -15.21 -0.86 7.27
C MET A 437 -15.04 -2.37 7.17
N TRP A 438 -14.62 -3.03 8.24
CA TRP A 438 -14.50 -4.49 8.29
C TRP A 438 -15.83 -5.22 8.09
N ASP A 439 -16.88 -4.78 8.80
CA ASP A 439 -18.17 -5.45 8.82
C ASP A 439 -19.00 -5.17 7.55
N TYR A 440 -18.90 -3.96 6.99
CA TYR A 440 -19.77 -3.51 5.89
C TYR A 440 -19.07 -3.41 4.54
N VAL A 441 -17.75 -3.20 4.51
CA VAL A 441 -16.97 -2.91 3.29
C VAL A 441 -15.87 -3.96 3.05
N GLY A 442 -16.00 -5.12 3.68
CA GLY A 442 -15.03 -6.21 3.60
C GLY A 442 -15.03 -6.95 2.25
N ILE A 443 -14.69 -8.25 2.30
CA ILE A 443 -14.50 -9.10 1.11
C ILE A 443 -15.79 -9.27 0.31
N VAL A 444 -16.94 -9.47 1.00
CA VAL A 444 -18.25 -9.65 0.38
C VAL A 444 -19.13 -8.45 0.67
N ARG A 445 -19.53 -7.71 -0.34
CA ARG A 445 -20.24 -6.43 -0.27
C ARG A 445 -21.70 -6.55 -0.72
N THR A 446 -22.55 -5.62 -0.26
CA THR A 446 -23.90 -5.34 -0.77
C THR A 446 -24.15 -3.84 -0.73
N ASN A 447 -24.99 -3.29 -1.62
CA ASN A 447 -25.32 -1.87 -1.62
C ASN A 447 -25.81 -1.41 -0.24
N LYS A 448 -26.70 -2.17 0.39
CA LYS A 448 -27.24 -1.85 1.71
C LYS A 448 -26.17 -1.75 2.82
N ARG A 449 -25.12 -2.58 2.76
CA ARG A 449 -23.98 -2.50 3.69
C ARG A 449 -23.10 -1.29 3.39
N LEU A 450 -22.82 -1.03 2.12
CA LEU A 450 -22.04 0.12 1.67
C LEU A 450 -22.72 1.45 2.05
N GLU A 451 -24.03 1.57 1.85
CA GLU A 451 -24.82 2.73 2.25
C GLU A 451 -24.78 2.97 3.77
N ARG A 452 -24.85 1.89 4.57
CA ARG A 452 -24.69 1.98 6.02
C ARG A 452 -23.30 2.46 6.42
N ALA A 453 -22.27 1.95 5.76
CA ALA A 453 -20.89 2.39 6.01
C ALA A 453 -20.74 3.89 5.69
N LEU A 454 -21.26 4.33 4.53
CA LEU A 454 -21.20 5.73 4.13
C LEU A 454 -21.89 6.64 5.16
N HIS A 455 -23.07 6.26 5.62
CA HIS A 455 -23.77 7.04 6.65
C HIS A 455 -22.98 7.16 7.96
N ARG A 456 -22.29 6.09 8.39
CA ARG A 456 -21.41 6.14 9.57
C ARG A 456 -20.19 7.03 9.34
N ILE A 457 -19.57 6.92 8.15
CA ILE A 457 -18.45 7.77 7.76
C ILE A 457 -18.84 9.24 7.75
N ASP A 458 -20.02 9.60 7.24
CA ASP A 458 -20.51 10.97 7.21
C ASP A 458 -20.68 11.56 8.62
N LEU A 459 -21.16 10.76 9.59
CA LEU A 459 -21.25 11.16 10.99
C LEU A 459 -19.87 11.42 11.59
N LEU A 460 -18.96 10.46 11.44
CA LEU A 460 -17.59 10.58 11.95
C LEU A 460 -16.84 11.76 11.33
N LYS A 461 -17.06 12.01 10.03
CA LYS A 461 -16.46 13.15 9.33
C LYS A 461 -16.91 14.47 9.92
N GLY A 462 -18.21 14.62 10.22
CA GLY A 462 -18.76 15.82 10.88
C GLY A 462 -18.11 16.08 12.24
N GLU A 463 -17.98 15.04 13.08
CA GLU A 463 -17.33 15.13 14.38
C GLU A 463 -15.85 15.52 14.26
N ILE A 464 -15.13 14.87 13.34
CA ILE A 464 -13.70 15.12 13.13
C ILE A 464 -13.44 16.53 12.58
N ASP A 465 -14.28 17.03 11.68
CA ASP A 465 -14.17 18.40 11.15
C ASP A 465 -14.39 19.44 12.26
N GLU A 466 -15.30 19.16 13.20
CA GLU A 466 -15.51 20.00 14.40
C GLU A 466 -14.26 19.99 15.30
N TYR A 467 -13.70 18.81 15.62
CA TYR A 467 -12.48 18.68 16.41
C TYR A 467 -11.29 19.35 15.74
N TYR A 468 -11.07 19.09 14.45
CA TYR A 468 -9.96 19.68 13.71
C TYR A 468 -10.00 21.21 13.67
N SER A 469 -11.17 21.79 13.78
CA SER A 469 -11.36 23.25 13.77
C SER A 469 -11.07 23.92 15.11
N HIS A 470 -11.09 23.18 16.22
CA HIS A 470 -11.02 23.73 17.58
C HIS A 470 -9.85 23.24 18.43
N PHE A 471 -9.20 22.11 18.05
CA PHE A 471 -8.18 21.48 18.87
C PHE A 471 -6.79 21.55 18.24
N HIS A 472 -5.76 21.37 19.08
CA HIS A 472 -4.40 21.17 18.59
C HIS A 472 -4.32 19.95 17.68
N VAL A 473 -3.62 20.08 16.57
CA VAL A 473 -3.39 18.96 15.68
C VAL A 473 -2.45 17.95 16.35
N SER A 474 -2.97 16.77 16.62
CA SER A 474 -2.20 15.63 17.12
C SER A 474 -1.98 14.60 16.01
N ASN A 475 -1.00 13.71 16.20
CA ASN A 475 -0.76 12.61 15.28
C ASN A 475 -2.04 11.82 14.99
N ASP A 476 -2.77 11.43 16.05
CA ASP A 476 -3.92 10.55 15.96
C ASP A 476 -5.12 11.24 15.31
N LEU A 477 -5.30 12.54 15.54
CA LEU A 477 -6.33 13.33 14.85
C LEU A 477 -6.04 13.48 13.36
N ILE A 478 -4.79 13.75 12.96
CA ILE A 478 -4.40 13.83 11.56
C ILE A 478 -4.64 12.51 10.85
N GLU A 479 -4.18 11.40 11.44
CA GLU A 479 -4.35 10.06 10.87
C GLU A 479 -5.83 9.67 10.79
N LEU A 480 -6.64 9.95 11.82
CA LEU A 480 -8.08 9.67 11.82
C LEU A 480 -8.81 10.44 10.73
N ARG A 481 -8.51 11.75 10.56
CA ARG A 481 -9.06 12.58 9.47
C ARG A 481 -8.74 11.99 8.10
N ASN A 482 -7.52 11.52 7.89
CA ASN A 482 -7.09 10.90 6.64
C ASN A 482 -7.76 9.53 6.41
N LEU A 483 -7.89 8.73 7.47
CA LEU A 483 -8.58 7.43 7.41
C LEU A 483 -10.05 7.58 7.02
N VAL A 484 -10.77 8.51 7.65
CA VAL A 484 -12.19 8.76 7.35
C VAL A 484 -12.37 9.22 5.91
N GLN A 485 -11.52 10.14 5.42
CA GLN A 485 -11.55 10.58 4.03
C GLN A 485 -11.28 9.42 3.06
N THR A 486 -10.29 8.57 3.35
CA THR A 486 -9.95 7.42 2.52
C THR A 486 -11.05 6.36 2.53
N ALA A 487 -11.66 6.11 3.70
CA ALA A 487 -12.81 5.22 3.82
C ALA A 487 -14.00 5.69 2.97
N GLU A 488 -14.31 6.99 2.99
CA GLU A 488 -15.32 7.60 2.12
C GLU A 488 -15.06 7.29 0.65
N LEU A 489 -13.82 7.50 0.19
CA LEU A 489 -13.42 7.25 -1.20
C LEU A 489 -13.57 5.77 -1.60
N ILE A 490 -13.20 4.85 -0.71
CA ILE A 490 -13.38 3.40 -0.92
C ILE A 490 -14.86 3.05 -1.07
N VAL A 491 -15.71 3.54 -0.17
CA VAL A 491 -17.15 3.22 -0.17
C VAL A 491 -17.85 3.83 -1.38
N ARG A 492 -17.53 5.10 -1.72
CA ARG A 492 -18.08 5.76 -2.90
C ARG A 492 -17.72 5.04 -4.19
N SER A 493 -16.46 4.63 -4.34
CA SER A 493 -16.00 3.85 -5.49
C SER A 493 -16.71 2.49 -5.56
N ALA A 494 -16.86 1.80 -4.43
CA ALA A 494 -17.57 0.52 -4.36
C ALA A 494 -19.06 0.65 -4.70
N LEU A 495 -19.73 1.73 -4.31
CA LEU A 495 -21.12 2.00 -4.67
C LEU A 495 -21.33 2.30 -6.16
N LEU A 496 -20.34 2.91 -6.82
CA LEU A 496 -20.40 3.21 -8.25
C LEU A 496 -20.22 1.95 -9.11
N ARG A 497 -19.45 0.96 -8.64
CA ARG A 497 -19.20 -0.28 -9.40
C ARG A 497 -20.38 -1.24 -9.34
N LYS A 498 -21.06 -1.44 -10.47
CA LYS A 498 -22.26 -2.31 -10.59
C LYS A 498 -21.93 -3.67 -11.22
N GLU A 499 -20.81 -4.26 -10.81
CA GLU A 499 -20.33 -5.57 -11.23
C GLU A 499 -19.50 -6.21 -10.11
N SER A 500 -19.18 -7.50 -10.25
CA SER A 500 -18.12 -8.17 -9.49
C SER A 500 -16.93 -8.41 -10.38
N ARG A 501 -15.78 -7.78 -10.08
CA ARG A 501 -14.55 -7.85 -10.87
C ARG A 501 -13.33 -7.83 -9.95
N GLY A 502 -12.40 -8.76 -10.13
CA GLY A 502 -11.19 -8.85 -9.33
C GLY A 502 -11.51 -8.85 -7.82
N LEU A 503 -10.95 -7.89 -7.10
CA LEU A 503 -11.10 -7.78 -5.64
C LEU A 503 -12.46 -7.24 -5.19
N HIS A 504 -13.23 -6.61 -6.07
CA HIS A 504 -14.57 -6.13 -5.74
C HIS A 504 -15.61 -7.20 -6.02
N TYR A 505 -16.19 -7.79 -4.97
CA TYR A 505 -17.27 -8.75 -5.07
C TYR A 505 -18.53 -8.21 -4.39
N SER A 506 -19.63 -8.11 -5.17
CA SER A 506 -20.95 -7.68 -4.69
C SER A 506 -22.00 -8.75 -4.93
N ARG A 507 -22.78 -9.07 -3.89
CA ARG A 507 -23.92 -9.98 -4.02
C ARG A 507 -25.05 -9.40 -4.87
N ASP A 508 -25.16 -8.05 -4.90
CA ASP A 508 -26.21 -7.39 -5.68
C ASP A 508 -25.85 -7.36 -7.18
N TYR A 509 -24.55 -7.44 -7.52
CA TYR A 509 -24.05 -7.45 -8.89
C TYR A 509 -23.00 -8.55 -9.05
N PRO A 510 -23.39 -9.84 -9.07
CA PRO A 510 -22.44 -10.96 -9.06
C PRO A 510 -21.70 -11.16 -10.39
N ASN A 511 -22.20 -10.58 -11.49
CA ASN A 511 -21.67 -10.79 -12.83
C ASN A 511 -20.75 -9.63 -13.26
N LEU A 512 -19.86 -9.92 -14.20
CA LEU A 512 -19.06 -8.93 -14.90
C LEU A 512 -19.94 -8.10 -15.85
N LEU A 513 -19.63 -6.81 -15.97
CA LEU A 513 -20.11 -5.99 -17.08
C LEU A 513 -19.33 -6.32 -18.36
N PRO A 514 -19.95 -6.17 -19.56
CA PRO A 514 -19.29 -6.46 -20.84
C PRO A 514 -18.03 -5.61 -21.05
N GLU A 515 -18.07 -4.35 -20.63
CA GLU A 515 -16.95 -3.41 -20.72
C GLU A 515 -16.35 -3.20 -19.34
N ALA A 516 -15.02 -3.35 -19.25
CA ALA A 516 -14.26 -3.01 -18.07
C ALA A 516 -13.99 -1.50 -18.07
N ALA A 517 -14.44 -0.78 -17.05
CA ALA A 517 -14.20 0.65 -16.90
C ALA A 517 -13.60 0.95 -15.52
N GLU A 518 -12.65 1.87 -15.48
CA GLU A 518 -12.10 2.37 -14.22
C GLU A 518 -13.15 3.17 -13.43
N THR A 519 -13.10 3.09 -12.12
CA THR A 519 -13.86 4.00 -11.24
C THR A 519 -12.96 5.19 -10.89
N VAL A 520 -13.30 6.37 -11.37
CA VAL A 520 -12.55 7.59 -11.07
C VAL A 520 -13.45 8.58 -10.36
N LEU A 521 -13.02 9.05 -9.19
CA LEU A 521 -13.64 10.13 -8.43
C LEU A 521 -12.85 11.42 -8.62
N ALA A 522 -13.57 12.53 -8.78
CA ALA A 522 -12.98 13.88 -8.81
C ALA A 522 -13.59 14.73 -7.67
N PRO A 523 -12.78 15.55 -6.96
CA PRO A 523 -13.28 16.34 -5.83
C PRO A 523 -14.43 17.30 -6.17
N ASP A 524 -14.43 17.86 -7.38
CA ASP A 524 -15.40 18.86 -7.83
C ASP A 524 -16.58 18.26 -8.62
N ALA A 525 -16.61 16.92 -8.82
CA ALA A 525 -17.70 16.28 -9.54
C ALA A 525 -18.92 16.10 -8.62
N PRO A 526 -20.14 16.56 -9.05
CA PRO A 526 -21.34 16.24 -8.30
C PRO A 526 -21.51 14.73 -8.19
N LEU A 527 -21.94 14.25 -7.03
CA LEU A 527 -22.33 12.85 -6.85
C LEU A 527 -23.35 12.52 -7.93
N GLY A 528 -23.00 11.65 -8.88
CA GLY A 528 -23.92 11.18 -9.90
C GLY A 528 -25.18 10.63 -9.22
N GLY A 529 -26.34 11.20 -9.54
CA GLY A 529 -27.64 10.78 -9.06
C GLY A 529 -28.06 9.43 -9.66
#